data_9e5af47ee68049e5a173503790aabe25
#
_entry.id   9e5af47ee68049e5a173503790aabe25
#
_cell.length_a   1.000
_cell.length_b   1.000
_cell.length_c   1.000
_cell.angle_alpha   90.00
_cell.angle_beta   90.00
_cell.angle_gamma   90.00
#
_symmetry.space_group_name_H-M   'P 1'
#
loop_
_entity.id
_entity.type
_entity.pdbx_description
1 polymer ?
#
loop_
_entity_poly.entity_id
_entity_poly.type
_entity_poly.pdbx_seq_one_letter_code
_entity_poly.pdbx_strand_id
1 'polypeptide(L)'
;MGEPNLRLHLDRQGPATLRQQAVRELEAAIRAGRPGFRRGERLTTLGLARANPLHRNTLARAMEDLIQLGYLRRVPNRGFEVVDRTPTRPASLTRHALSLSEIAGRSGLAARSELLPAACGQRRVSRLSGRLRQACQELDLHPTDTVWMLSRSRQMRRTRAAAWSCVAVEQTLAPVRMLPSFLEDARQSILLTGDFSMVRYLRNLFPDDTFFKTHYEISLTPFPASLGVPGAFDSPPVNVLAVTYGATGPLELTSIWFDSTRATLLAGSLDVRLG
;
A
#
# COMPACT_ATOMS: atom_id res chain seq x y z
N MET A 1 -19.89 -23.16 -24.23
CA MET A 1 -19.22 -22.33 -23.19
C MET A 1 -20.12 -21.12 -22.97
N GLY A 2 -20.80 -21.07 -21.81
CA GLY A 2 -21.72 -19.97 -21.49
C GLY A 2 -20.97 -18.68 -21.23
N GLU A 3 -21.44 -17.57 -21.81
CA GLU A 3 -20.92 -16.25 -21.44
C GLU A 3 -21.19 -16.02 -19.94
N PRO A 4 -20.24 -15.39 -19.21
CA PRO A 4 -20.43 -15.10 -17.79
C PRO A 4 -21.59 -14.12 -17.61
N ASN A 5 -22.69 -14.63 -17.08
CA ASN A 5 -23.90 -13.82 -16.82
C ASN A 5 -23.88 -13.29 -15.37
N LEU A 6 -22.87 -12.49 -15.05
CA LEU A 6 -22.77 -11.82 -13.74
C LEU A 6 -23.32 -10.41 -13.87
N ARG A 7 -24.40 -10.12 -13.14
CA ARG A 7 -24.85 -8.76 -12.89
C ARG A 7 -24.09 -8.20 -11.69
N LEU A 8 -23.37 -7.11 -11.92
CA LEU A 8 -22.64 -6.39 -10.88
C LEU A 8 -23.60 -5.46 -10.14
N HIS A 9 -23.52 -5.47 -8.83
CA HIS A 9 -24.26 -4.53 -7.98
C HIS A 9 -23.47 -3.22 -7.86
N LEU A 10 -23.89 -2.22 -8.64
CA LEU A 10 -23.17 -0.96 -8.77
C LEU A 10 -24.01 0.19 -8.25
N ASP A 11 -23.44 0.92 -7.29
CA ASP A 11 -24.04 2.14 -6.76
C ASP A 11 -23.33 3.37 -7.37
N ARG A 12 -24.06 4.13 -8.21
CA ARG A 12 -23.54 5.34 -8.85
C ARG A 12 -23.40 6.53 -7.89
N GLN A 13 -24.08 6.48 -6.74
CA GLN A 13 -24.04 7.50 -5.71
C GLN A 13 -23.12 7.12 -4.54
N GLY A 14 -22.59 5.90 -4.56
CA GLY A 14 -21.68 5.41 -3.52
C GLY A 14 -20.31 6.08 -3.57
N PRO A 15 -19.58 6.04 -2.46
CA PRO A 15 -18.27 6.69 -2.33
C PRO A 15 -17.17 6.04 -3.19
N ALA A 16 -17.36 4.79 -3.61
CA ALA A 16 -16.41 4.07 -4.45
C ALA A 16 -16.71 4.29 -5.94
N THR A 17 -15.68 4.47 -6.76
CA THR A 17 -15.84 4.59 -8.20
C THR A 17 -16.43 3.30 -8.80
N LEU A 18 -17.16 3.41 -9.91
CA LEU A 18 -17.73 2.25 -10.62
C LEU A 18 -16.66 1.21 -11.03
N ARG A 19 -15.43 1.66 -11.30
CA ARG A 19 -14.28 0.78 -11.55
C ARG A 19 -13.93 -0.04 -10.30
N GLN A 20 -13.81 0.61 -9.14
CA GLN A 20 -13.49 -0.07 -7.88
C GLN A 20 -14.58 -1.06 -7.47
N GLN A 21 -15.86 -0.66 -7.64
CA GLN A 21 -16.98 -1.54 -7.39
C GLN A 21 -16.95 -2.76 -8.32
N ALA A 22 -16.70 -2.56 -9.62
CA ALA A 22 -16.58 -3.66 -10.58
C ALA A 22 -15.42 -4.61 -10.22
N VAL A 23 -14.27 -4.09 -9.78
CA VAL A 23 -13.16 -4.94 -9.31
C VAL A 23 -13.58 -5.80 -8.13
N ARG A 24 -14.25 -5.23 -7.11
CA ARG A 24 -14.71 -5.96 -5.91
C ARG A 24 -15.70 -7.07 -6.26
N GLU A 25 -16.70 -6.77 -7.07
CA GLU A 25 -17.73 -7.72 -7.48
C GLU A 25 -17.16 -8.88 -8.29
N LEU A 26 -16.27 -8.57 -9.25
CA LEU A 26 -15.60 -9.59 -10.06
C LEU A 26 -14.64 -10.45 -9.22
N GLU A 27 -13.88 -9.83 -8.31
CA GLU A 27 -13.04 -10.55 -7.37
C GLU A 27 -13.84 -11.51 -6.50
N ALA A 28 -14.97 -11.04 -5.95
CA ALA A 28 -15.86 -11.87 -5.14
C ALA A 28 -16.43 -13.05 -5.94
N ALA A 29 -16.80 -12.82 -7.20
CA ALA A 29 -17.30 -13.89 -8.09
C ALA A 29 -16.24 -14.96 -8.37
N ILE A 30 -14.97 -14.53 -8.65
CA ILE A 30 -13.84 -15.44 -8.86
C ILE A 30 -13.53 -16.23 -7.58
N ARG A 31 -13.51 -15.58 -6.43
CA ARG A 31 -13.23 -16.25 -5.14
C ARG A 31 -14.32 -17.26 -4.77
N ALA A 32 -15.56 -16.94 -5.07
CA ALA A 32 -16.69 -17.83 -4.82
C ALA A 32 -16.79 -18.99 -5.85
N GLY A 33 -15.93 -19.01 -6.87
CA GLY A 33 -15.97 -20.00 -7.94
C GLY A 33 -17.30 -20.04 -8.70
N ARG A 34 -17.93 -18.85 -8.87
CA ARG A 34 -19.21 -18.76 -9.57
C ARG A 34 -19.09 -19.29 -11.00
N PRO A 35 -20.14 -19.87 -11.59
CA PRO A 35 -20.13 -20.29 -13.00
C PRO A 35 -19.71 -19.13 -13.92
N GLY A 36 -18.77 -19.39 -14.84
CA GLY A 36 -18.15 -18.37 -15.69
C GLY A 36 -16.95 -17.64 -15.07
N PHE A 37 -16.61 -17.92 -13.78
CA PHE A 37 -15.52 -17.30 -13.05
C PHE A 37 -14.59 -18.30 -12.36
N ARG A 38 -14.65 -19.56 -12.78
CA ARG A 38 -13.76 -20.62 -12.28
C ARG A 38 -12.41 -20.59 -13.00
N ARG A 39 -11.41 -21.20 -12.40
CA ARG A 39 -10.10 -21.39 -13.02
C ARG A 39 -10.21 -21.91 -14.45
N GLY A 40 -9.45 -21.29 -15.37
CA GLY A 40 -9.43 -21.65 -16.78
C GLY A 40 -10.60 -21.10 -17.59
N GLU A 41 -11.65 -20.54 -16.93
CA GLU A 41 -12.75 -19.90 -17.63
C GLU A 41 -12.34 -18.55 -18.20
N ARG A 42 -12.96 -18.18 -19.31
CA ARG A 42 -12.58 -16.98 -20.08
C ARG A 42 -13.59 -15.87 -19.89
N LEU A 43 -13.07 -14.68 -19.68
CA LEU A 43 -13.83 -13.46 -19.53
C LEU A 43 -13.50 -12.52 -20.69
N THR A 44 -14.50 -11.82 -21.19
CA THR A 44 -14.31 -10.75 -22.16
C THR A 44 -14.96 -9.48 -21.67
N THR A 45 -14.36 -8.33 -21.97
CA THR A 45 -14.97 -7.03 -21.64
C THR A 45 -16.32 -6.84 -22.34
N LEU A 46 -16.47 -7.44 -23.52
CA LEU A 46 -17.73 -7.38 -24.28
C LEU A 46 -18.84 -8.22 -23.60
N GLY A 47 -18.53 -9.45 -23.17
CA GLY A 47 -19.48 -10.31 -22.46
C GLY A 47 -19.95 -9.66 -21.15
N LEU A 48 -19.02 -9.09 -20.37
CA LEU A 48 -19.36 -8.40 -19.15
C LEU A 48 -20.14 -7.09 -19.40
N ALA A 49 -19.83 -6.34 -20.48
CA ALA A 49 -20.54 -5.12 -20.81
C ALA A 49 -22.00 -5.37 -21.28
N ARG A 50 -22.27 -6.51 -21.90
CA ARG A 50 -23.64 -6.91 -22.25
C ARG A 50 -24.51 -7.18 -21.05
N ALA A 51 -23.94 -7.73 -19.98
CA ALA A 51 -24.63 -8.06 -18.76
C ALA A 51 -24.74 -6.89 -17.76
N ASN A 52 -23.96 -5.81 -17.98
CA ASN A 52 -23.82 -4.73 -17.00
C ASN A 52 -23.87 -3.34 -17.64
N PRO A 53 -24.55 -2.35 -17.01
CA PRO A 53 -24.67 -0.98 -17.52
C PRO A 53 -23.37 -0.17 -17.25
N LEU A 54 -22.23 -0.74 -17.64
CA LEU A 54 -20.91 -0.13 -17.53
C LEU A 54 -20.29 0.14 -18.90
N HIS A 55 -19.60 1.26 -19.00
CA HIS A 55 -18.83 1.54 -20.20
C HIS A 55 -17.71 0.52 -20.36
N ARG A 56 -17.47 0.05 -21.59
CA ARG A 56 -16.47 -0.96 -21.91
C ARG A 56 -15.07 -0.62 -21.39
N ASN A 57 -14.69 0.66 -21.43
CA ASN A 57 -13.39 1.10 -20.93
C ASN A 57 -13.26 0.97 -19.40
N THR A 58 -14.34 1.18 -18.66
CA THR A 58 -14.35 1.00 -17.20
C THR A 58 -14.14 -0.47 -16.85
N LEU A 59 -14.83 -1.36 -17.56
CA LEU A 59 -14.63 -2.81 -17.41
C LEU A 59 -13.22 -3.24 -17.82
N ALA A 60 -12.69 -2.72 -18.93
CA ALA A 60 -11.33 -3.04 -19.36
C ALA A 60 -10.30 -2.66 -18.29
N ARG A 61 -10.42 -1.48 -17.69
CA ARG A 61 -9.56 -1.04 -16.58
C ARG A 61 -9.74 -1.91 -15.33
N ALA A 62 -10.96 -2.31 -15.00
CA ALA A 62 -11.20 -3.21 -13.88
C ALA A 62 -10.58 -4.62 -14.13
N MET A 63 -10.62 -5.10 -15.36
CA MET A 63 -9.95 -6.36 -15.74
C MET A 63 -8.42 -6.28 -15.65
N GLU A 64 -7.82 -5.13 -16.03
CA GLU A 64 -6.39 -4.89 -15.83
C GLU A 64 -6.02 -4.88 -14.34
N ASP A 65 -6.85 -4.26 -13.48
CA ASP A 65 -6.63 -4.33 -12.03
C ASP A 65 -6.65 -5.77 -11.53
N LEU A 66 -7.59 -6.59 -12.00
CA LEU A 66 -7.66 -8.01 -11.65
C LEU A 66 -6.46 -8.82 -12.17
N ILE A 67 -5.84 -8.41 -13.29
CA ILE A 67 -4.55 -8.98 -13.72
C ILE A 67 -3.46 -8.60 -12.72
N GLN A 68 -3.38 -7.32 -12.35
CA GLN A 68 -2.42 -6.85 -11.34
C GLN A 68 -2.63 -7.54 -9.99
N LEU A 69 -3.87 -7.82 -9.63
CA LEU A 69 -4.23 -8.58 -8.43
C LEU A 69 -4.00 -10.10 -8.57
N GLY A 70 -3.65 -10.59 -9.77
CA GLY A 70 -3.34 -12.00 -10.04
C GLY A 70 -4.55 -12.94 -10.12
N TYR A 71 -5.72 -12.40 -10.31
CA TYR A 71 -6.94 -13.19 -10.55
C TYR A 71 -7.13 -13.56 -12.02
N LEU A 72 -6.58 -12.74 -12.91
CA LEU A 72 -6.71 -12.90 -14.34
C LEU A 72 -5.34 -12.90 -15.01
N ARG A 73 -5.24 -13.55 -16.18
CA ARG A 73 -4.15 -13.34 -17.12
C ARG A 73 -4.71 -12.93 -18.48
N ARG A 74 -3.97 -12.13 -19.23
CA ARG A 74 -4.33 -11.79 -20.60
C ARG A 74 -4.02 -12.96 -21.53
N VAL A 75 -4.99 -13.30 -22.37
CA VAL A 75 -4.79 -14.31 -23.44
C VAL A 75 -4.88 -13.58 -24.78
N PRO A 76 -3.81 -13.59 -25.62
CA PRO A 76 -3.82 -12.88 -26.90
C PRO A 76 -5.05 -13.28 -27.73
N ASN A 77 -5.74 -12.27 -28.28
CA ASN A 77 -6.94 -12.41 -29.13
C ASN A 77 -8.14 -13.16 -28.49
N ARG A 78 -8.09 -13.48 -27.19
CA ARG A 78 -9.12 -14.29 -26.51
C ARG A 78 -9.61 -13.69 -25.19
N GLY A 79 -9.20 -12.46 -24.86
CA GLY A 79 -9.63 -11.76 -23.64
C GLY A 79 -8.79 -12.12 -22.41
N PHE A 80 -9.45 -12.49 -21.34
CA PHE A 80 -8.84 -12.76 -20.04
C PHE A 80 -9.23 -14.16 -19.58
N GLU A 81 -8.33 -14.83 -18.89
CA GLU A 81 -8.55 -16.14 -18.31
C GLU A 81 -8.43 -16.05 -16.78
N VAL A 82 -9.38 -16.65 -16.08
CA VAL A 82 -9.32 -16.78 -14.63
C VAL A 82 -8.19 -17.76 -14.29
N VAL A 83 -7.22 -17.26 -13.55
CA VAL A 83 -6.11 -18.09 -13.09
C VAL A 83 -6.33 -18.50 -11.65
N ASP A 84 -5.91 -19.73 -11.36
CA ASP A 84 -5.83 -20.12 -9.96
C ASP A 84 -4.83 -19.23 -9.29
N ARG A 85 -5.23 -18.69 -8.17
CA ARG A 85 -4.33 -17.99 -7.29
C ARG A 85 -3.37 -18.99 -6.66
N THR A 86 -2.59 -19.69 -7.50
CA THR A 86 -1.36 -20.31 -7.01
C THR A 86 -0.51 -19.16 -6.49
N PRO A 87 0.01 -19.22 -5.27
CA PRO A 87 0.78 -18.14 -4.68
C PRO A 87 2.19 -18.02 -5.32
N THR A 88 2.27 -17.88 -6.64
CA THR A 88 3.44 -17.38 -7.37
C THR A 88 3.51 -15.85 -7.34
N ARG A 89 2.45 -15.20 -6.89
CA ARG A 89 2.55 -13.85 -6.38
C ARG A 89 2.92 -13.93 -4.91
N PRO A 90 3.91 -13.18 -4.47
CA PRO A 90 4.13 -13.03 -3.05
C PRO A 90 2.80 -12.55 -2.46
N ALA A 91 2.14 -13.45 -1.74
CA ALA A 91 0.86 -13.21 -1.06
C ALA A 91 0.97 -12.07 -0.02
N SER A 92 2.15 -11.47 0.09
CA SER A 92 2.51 -10.46 1.06
C SER A 92 2.17 -9.03 0.67
N LEU A 93 1.98 -8.72 -0.62
CA LEU A 93 1.76 -7.32 -1.00
C LEU A 93 0.29 -6.88 -0.96
N THR A 94 -0.67 -7.80 -0.90
CA THR A 94 -2.08 -7.44 -1.03
C THR A 94 -2.98 -7.81 0.14
N ARG A 95 -2.53 -8.58 1.13
CA ARG A 95 -3.42 -9.04 2.20
C ARG A 95 -3.14 -8.53 3.59
N HIS A 96 -1.92 -8.15 3.91
CA HIS A 96 -1.62 -7.51 5.19
C HIS A 96 -0.46 -6.56 4.95
N ALA A 97 -0.74 -5.26 4.98
CA ALA A 97 0.31 -4.30 5.17
C ALA A 97 1.02 -4.66 6.49
N LEU A 98 2.13 -5.38 6.40
CA LEU A 98 2.94 -5.65 7.59
C LEU A 98 3.74 -4.40 7.91
N SER A 99 3.71 -3.99 9.17
CA SER A 99 4.62 -2.96 9.63
C SER A 99 6.05 -3.53 9.69
N LEU A 100 7.04 -2.65 9.59
CA LEU A 100 8.44 -3.05 9.80
C LEU A 100 8.64 -3.76 11.14
N SER A 101 7.88 -3.41 12.17
CA SER A 101 7.90 -4.05 13.49
C SER A 101 7.38 -5.49 13.46
N GLU A 102 6.33 -5.75 12.68
CA GLU A 102 5.82 -7.11 12.49
C GLU A 102 6.81 -7.97 11.70
N ILE A 103 7.46 -7.38 10.69
CA ILE A 103 8.53 -8.07 9.93
C ILE A 103 9.71 -8.40 10.86
N ALA A 104 10.16 -7.42 11.66
CA ALA A 104 11.23 -7.62 12.63
C ALA A 104 10.88 -8.74 13.62
N GLY A 105 9.68 -8.73 14.20
CA GLY A 105 9.22 -9.75 15.13
C GLY A 105 9.24 -11.16 14.53
N ARG A 106 8.81 -11.32 13.29
CA ARG A 106 8.89 -12.61 12.58
C ARG A 106 10.33 -13.09 12.33
N SER A 107 11.27 -12.15 12.21
CA SER A 107 12.69 -12.43 12.03
C SER A 107 13.46 -12.53 13.37
N GLY A 108 12.76 -12.50 14.51
CA GLY A 108 13.39 -12.55 15.84
C GLY A 108 14.17 -11.27 16.19
N LEU A 109 13.88 -10.16 15.53
CA LEU A 109 14.51 -8.87 15.76
C LEU A 109 13.64 -7.97 16.64
N ALA A 110 14.27 -7.20 17.51
CA ALA A 110 13.61 -6.08 18.18
C ALA A 110 13.62 -4.86 17.25
N ALA A 111 12.50 -4.13 17.20
CA ALA A 111 12.36 -2.90 16.42
C ALA A 111 12.01 -1.72 17.30
N ARG A 112 12.46 -0.53 16.90
CA ARG A 112 12.02 0.75 17.47
C ARG A 112 11.96 1.84 16.41
N SER A 113 11.20 2.87 16.71
CA SER A 113 11.14 4.11 15.93
C SER A 113 11.80 5.25 16.70
N GLU A 114 12.50 6.11 15.98
CA GLU A 114 13.01 7.36 16.51
C GLU A 114 12.50 8.49 15.62
N LEU A 115 11.81 9.45 16.23
CA LEU A 115 11.26 10.58 15.48
C LEU A 115 12.38 11.48 14.94
N LEU A 116 12.12 12.09 13.80
CA LEU A 116 12.92 13.16 13.21
C LEU A 116 12.12 14.48 13.36
N PRO A 117 12.18 15.16 14.53
CA PRO A 117 11.24 16.20 14.88
C PRO A 117 11.19 17.36 13.89
N ALA A 118 12.35 17.76 13.34
CA ALA A 118 12.45 18.86 12.36
C ALA A 118 11.68 18.55 11.05
N ALA A 119 11.48 17.27 10.76
CA ALA A 119 10.77 16.79 9.57
C ALA A 119 9.35 16.28 9.88
N CYS A 120 8.84 16.53 11.10
CA CYS A 120 7.47 16.22 11.49
C CYS A 120 6.62 17.49 11.57
N GLY A 121 5.32 17.37 11.29
CA GLY A 121 4.38 18.48 11.46
C GLY A 121 3.33 18.54 10.39
N GLN A 122 2.54 19.59 10.44
CA GLN A 122 1.49 19.86 9.47
C GLN A 122 2.05 20.64 8.27
N ARG A 123 1.66 20.24 7.05
CA ARG A 123 2.10 20.88 5.80
C ARG A 123 0.92 21.04 4.84
N ARG A 124 0.88 22.14 4.10
CA ARG A 124 0.00 22.26 2.93
C ARG A 124 0.58 21.48 1.76
N VAL A 125 -0.26 20.79 0.99
CA VAL A 125 0.17 20.04 -0.20
C VAL A 125 0.93 20.92 -1.18
N SER A 126 0.50 22.19 -1.37
CA SER A 126 1.20 23.15 -2.23
C SER A 126 2.64 23.45 -1.80
N ARG A 127 3.00 23.25 -0.54
CA ARG A 127 4.36 23.48 -0.01
C ARG A 127 5.25 22.24 -0.04
N LEU A 128 4.69 21.09 -0.40
CA LEU A 128 5.49 19.89 -0.66
C LEU A 128 6.21 20.04 -1.99
N SER A 129 7.39 19.47 -2.10
CA SER A 129 8.21 19.53 -3.32
C SER A 129 8.32 18.18 -4.00
N GLY A 130 8.65 18.22 -5.29
CA GLY A 130 9.03 17.06 -6.07
C GLY A 130 8.00 15.92 -6.00
N ARG A 131 8.51 14.72 -5.77
CA ARG A 131 7.78 13.45 -5.77
C ARG A 131 6.67 13.38 -4.71
N LEU A 132 6.87 13.98 -3.53
CA LEU A 132 5.85 13.98 -2.48
C LEU A 132 4.58 14.75 -2.91
N ARG A 133 4.75 15.89 -3.58
CA ARG A 133 3.60 16.64 -4.14
C ARG A 133 2.88 15.82 -5.20
N GLN A 134 3.62 15.21 -6.12
CA GLN A 134 3.02 14.36 -7.15
C GLN A 134 2.28 13.18 -6.51
N ALA A 135 2.89 12.55 -5.52
CA ALA A 135 2.30 11.42 -4.82
C ALA A 135 1.03 11.79 -4.02
N CYS A 136 0.84 13.05 -3.60
CA CYS A 136 -0.40 13.50 -2.99
C CYS A 136 -1.61 13.44 -3.95
N GLN A 137 -1.40 13.37 -5.26
CA GLN A 137 -2.47 13.11 -6.23
C GLN A 137 -3.07 11.70 -6.04
N GLU A 138 -2.26 10.74 -5.61
CA GLU A 138 -2.72 9.39 -5.28
C GLU A 138 -3.62 9.37 -4.03
N LEU A 139 -3.48 10.38 -3.16
CA LEU A 139 -4.33 10.59 -1.98
C LEU A 139 -5.59 11.41 -2.29
N ASP A 140 -5.82 11.75 -3.56
CA ASP A 140 -6.93 12.62 -4.00
C ASP A 140 -6.95 13.96 -3.22
N LEU A 141 -5.77 14.56 -3.06
CA LEU A 141 -5.58 15.80 -2.32
C LEU A 141 -5.41 17.01 -3.25
N HIS A 142 -6.14 18.06 -2.92
CA HIS A 142 -6.00 19.36 -3.58
C HIS A 142 -4.76 20.12 -3.02
N PRO A 143 -4.13 21.03 -3.80
CA PRO A 143 -2.99 21.84 -3.33
C PRO A 143 -3.24 22.65 -2.05
N THR A 144 -4.50 23.00 -1.76
CA THR A 144 -4.91 23.71 -0.53
C THR A 144 -5.09 22.80 0.67
N ASP A 145 -5.18 21.50 0.47
CA ASP A 145 -5.35 20.54 1.54
C ASP A 145 -4.10 20.49 2.43
N THR A 146 -4.31 19.98 3.63
CA THR A 146 -3.28 19.88 4.64
C THR A 146 -3.06 18.41 5.00
N VAL A 147 -1.79 18.05 5.13
CA VAL A 147 -1.35 16.73 5.54
C VAL A 147 -0.52 16.79 6.82
N TRP A 148 -0.62 15.78 7.63
CA TRP A 148 0.39 15.45 8.62
C TRP A 148 1.58 14.81 7.93
N MET A 149 2.76 15.20 8.34
CA MET A 149 4.03 14.59 7.94
C MET A 149 4.68 14.01 9.20
N LEU A 150 4.86 12.71 9.21
CA LEU A 150 5.58 11.97 10.23
C LEU A 150 6.86 11.41 9.60
N SER A 151 8.01 11.85 10.12
CA SER A 151 9.32 11.34 9.67
C SER A 151 10.04 10.68 10.83
N ARG A 152 10.59 9.49 10.60
CA ARG A 152 11.24 8.68 11.62
C ARG A 152 12.31 7.76 11.07
N SER A 153 13.34 7.48 11.85
CA SER A 153 14.25 6.37 11.60
C SER A 153 13.65 5.08 12.17
N ARG A 154 13.89 3.98 11.46
CA ARG A 154 13.49 2.64 11.87
C ARG A 154 14.75 1.86 12.23
N GLN A 155 14.84 1.46 13.50
CA GLN A 155 16.02 0.81 14.04
C GLN A 155 15.68 -0.61 14.48
N MET A 156 16.62 -1.51 14.26
CA MET A 156 16.48 -2.91 14.66
C MET A 156 17.74 -3.41 15.37
N ARG A 157 17.58 -4.47 16.20
CA ARG A 157 18.69 -5.19 16.82
C ARG A 157 18.33 -6.66 17.05
N ARG A 158 19.35 -7.53 17.06
CA ARG A 158 19.17 -8.99 17.28
C ARG A 158 19.00 -9.36 18.75
N THR A 159 19.76 -8.76 19.61
CA THR A 159 19.76 -9.06 21.05
C THR A 159 19.68 -7.78 21.85
N ARG A 160 19.35 -7.91 23.15
CA ARG A 160 19.35 -6.74 24.05
C ARG A 160 20.71 -6.06 24.17
N ALA A 161 21.80 -6.84 24.05
CA ALA A 161 23.17 -6.33 24.14
C ALA A 161 23.68 -5.69 22.83
N ALA A 162 23.02 -5.98 21.68
CA ALA A 162 23.42 -5.43 20.40
C ALA A 162 23.03 -3.96 20.27
N ALA A 163 23.88 -3.19 19.59
CA ALA A 163 23.58 -1.82 19.22
C ALA A 163 22.36 -1.74 18.28
N TRP A 164 21.63 -0.65 18.35
CA TRP A 164 20.57 -0.35 17.40
C TRP A 164 21.14 0.05 16.05
N SER A 165 20.67 -0.55 14.99
CA SER A 165 21.07 -0.24 13.62
C SER A 165 19.91 0.40 12.88
N CYS A 166 20.13 1.54 12.24
CA CYS A 166 19.14 2.14 11.35
C CYS A 166 19.02 1.27 10.10
N VAL A 167 17.83 0.75 9.83
CA VAL A 167 17.55 -0.10 8.68
C VAL A 167 16.70 0.59 7.62
N ALA A 168 15.94 1.61 8.05
CA ALA A 168 15.14 2.42 7.15
C ALA A 168 14.89 3.81 7.74
N VAL A 169 14.61 4.75 6.85
CA VAL A 169 14.02 6.04 7.21
C VAL A 169 12.68 6.13 6.49
N GLU A 170 11.66 6.54 7.22
CA GLU A 170 10.28 6.55 6.76
C GLU A 170 9.69 7.94 6.87
N GLN A 171 8.99 8.36 5.83
CA GLN A 171 8.20 9.58 5.83
C GLN A 171 6.77 9.23 5.41
N THR A 172 5.82 9.46 6.32
CA THR A 172 4.40 9.21 6.11
C THR A 172 3.64 10.52 5.97
N LEU A 173 2.82 10.62 4.96
CA LEU A 173 1.84 11.70 4.77
C LEU A 173 0.45 11.17 5.01
N ALA A 174 -0.32 11.83 5.86
CA ALA A 174 -1.71 11.47 6.18
C ALA A 174 -2.61 12.71 6.07
N PRO A 175 -3.76 12.65 5.38
CA PRO A 175 -4.68 13.78 5.30
C PRO A 175 -5.21 14.17 6.69
N VAL A 176 -5.04 15.44 7.08
CA VAL A 176 -5.48 15.94 8.40
C VAL A 176 -6.99 15.74 8.59
N ARG A 177 -7.79 15.92 7.54
CA ARG A 177 -9.25 15.74 7.58
C ARG A 177 -9.69 14.32 7.94
N MET A 178 -8.87 13.32 7.61
CA MET A 178 -9.21 11.90 7.85
C MET A 178 -8.61 11.38 9.15
N LEU A 179 -7.42 11.88 9.52
CA LEU A 179 -6.66 11.41 10.67
C LEU A 179 -6.21 12.62 11.53
N PRO A 180 -7.14 13.34 12.17
CA PRO A 180 -6.86 14.62 12.84
C PRO A 180 -5.82 14.52 13.95
N SER A 181 -5.79 13.44 14.71
CA SER A 181 -4.87 13.22 15.84
C SER A 181 -3.61 12.44 15.48
N PHE A 182 -3.44 12.06 14.21
CA PHE A 182 -2.42 11.10 13.76
C PHE A 182 -1.02 11.38 14.32
N LEU A 183 -0.54 12.62 14.22
CA LEU A 183 0.83 12.92 14.61
C LEU A 183 1.03 12.85 16.14
N GLU A 184 0.03 13.25 16.91
CA GLU A 184 0.08 13.17 18.37
C GLU A 184 0.02 11.73 18.84
N ASP A 185 -0.90 10.93 18.28
CA ASP A 185 -1.03 9.51 18.59
C ASP A 185 0.25 8.74 18.25
N ALA A 186 0.89 9.09 17.14
CA ALA A 186 2.16 8.50 16.74
C ALA A 186 3.29 8.86 17.72
N ARG A 187 3.36 10.12 18.15
CA ARG A 187 4.34 10.58 19.15
C ARG A 187 4.16 9.87 20.49
N GLN A 188 2.93 9.80 20.97
CA GLN A 188 2.62 9.10 22.21
C GLN A 188 2.97 7.61 22.12
N SER A 189 2.59 6.94 21.03
CA SER A 189 2.93 5.53 20.83
C SER A 189 4.45 5.30 20.87
N ILE A 190 5.23 6.12 20.16
CA ILE A 190 6.69 6.01 20.13
C ILE A 190 7.28 6.26 21.53
N LEU A 191 6.77 7.25 22.26
CA LEU A 191 7.23 7.56 23.59
C LEU A 191 6.96 6.43 24.59
N LEU A 192 5.77 5.83 24.53
CA LEU A 192 5.33 4.83 25.49
C LEU A 192 5.84 3.42 25.17
N THR A 193 5.90 3.05 23.89
CA THR A 193 6.20 1.68 23.45
C THR A 193 7.52 1.54 22.70
N GLY A 194 8.16 2.65 22.37
CA GLY A 194 9.35 2.71 21.53
C GLY A 194 9.05 2.56 20.04
N ASP A 195 7.79 2.37 19.65
CA ASP A 195 7.43 2.15 18.24
C ASP A 195 6.01 2.63 17.90
N PHE A 196 5.78 2.83 16.60
CA PHE A 196 4.47 3.13 16.04
C PHE A 196 4.24 2.32 14.76
N SER A 197 3.11 1.65 14.67
CA SER A 197 2.67 0.92 13.49
C SER A 197 1.46 1.60 12.86
N MET A 198 1.63 2.18 11.67
CA MET A 198 0.54 2.79 10.92
C MET A 198 -0.61 1.82 10.68
N VAL A 199 -0.29 0.58 10.32
CA VAL A 199 -1.30 -0.46 10.08
C VAL A 199 -2.11 -0.76 11.33
N ARG A 200 -1.45 -0.87 12.49
CA ARG A 200 -2.14 -1.08 13.77
C ARG A 200 -3.01 0.13 14.14
N TYR A 201 -2.48 1.33 13.94
CA TYR A 201 -3.20 2.57 14.17
C TYR A 201 -4.49 2.63 13.34
N LEU A 202 -4.39 2.37 12.03
CA LEU A 202 -5.55 2.36 11.15
C LEU A 202 -6.57 1.27 11.53
N ARG A 203 -6.11 0.07 11.91
CA ARG A 203 -7.01 -1.00 12.40
C ARG A 203 -7.76 -0.62 13.66
N ASN A 204 -7.14 0.14 14.55
CA ASN A 204 -7.80 0.61 15.75
C ASN A 204 -8.87 1.69 15.46
N LEU A 205 -8.60 2.56 14.48
CA LEU A 205 -9.54 3.61 14.08
C LEU A 205 -10.70 3.09 13.23
N PHE A 206 -10.43 2.08 12.41
CA PHE A 206 -11.37 1.52 11.43
C PHE A 206 -11.38 -0.01 11.55
N PRO A 207 -11.94 -0.57 12.65
CA PRO A 207 -11.82 -2.00 12.95
C PRO A 207 -12.49 -2.89 11.91
N ASP A 208 -13.53 -2.41 11.25
CA ASP A 208 -14.28 -3.15 10.22
C ASP A 208 -13.67 -3.03 8.82
N ASP A 209 -12.64 -2.18 8.66
CA ASP A 209 -12.02 -1.95 7.36
C ASP A 209 -10.94 -2.97 7.03
N THR A 210 -10.86 -3.31 5.74
CA THR A 210 -9.75 -4.07 5.18
C THR A 210 -8.78 -3.11 4.53
N PHE A 211 -7.57 -3.04 5.08
CA PHE A 211 -6.49 -2.19 4.55
C PHE A 211 -5.61 -2.97 3.60
N PHE A 212 -5.26 -2.33 2.50
CA PHE A 212 -4.30 -2.86 1.54
C PHE A 212 -3.39 -1.74 1.04
N LYS A 213 -2.13 -2.06 0.88
CA LYS A 213 -1.18 -1.18 0.19
C LYS A 213 -1.23 -1.51 -1.29
N THR A 214 -1.56 -0.52 -2.08
CA THR A 214 -1.45 -0.57 -3.53
C THR A 214 -0.43 0.46 -3.97
N HIS A 215 0.17 0.20 -5.06
CA HIS A 215 1.14 1.09 -5.68
C HIS A 215 2.47 1.15 -4.92
N TYR A 216 3.37 0.26 -5.33
CA TYR A 216 4.77 0.34 -4.93
C TYR A 216 5.57 0.85 -6.11
N GLU A 217 6.06 2.07 -5.97
CA GLU A 217 7.12 2.55 -6.82
C GLU A 217 8.45 2.31 -6.10
N ILE A 218 9.33 1.54 -6.73
CA ILE A 218 10.68 1.28 -6.24
C ILE A 218 11.64 2.10 -7.07
N SER A 219 12.50 2.86 -6.43
CA SER A 219 13.50 3.69 -7.11
C SER A 219 14.78 3.81 -6.30
N LEU A 220 15.86 4.12 -6.99
CA LEU A 220 17.14 4.53 -6.38
C LEU A 220 17.14 6.06 -6.20
N THR A 221 16.24 6.56 -5.38
CA THR A 221 16.13 8.00 -5.12
C THR A 221 17.01 8.36 -3.94
N PRO A 222 17.88 9.36 -4.08
CA PRO A 222 18.70 9.83 -2.98
C PRO A 222 17.86 10.19 -1.76
N PHE A 223 18.43 9.96 -0.61
CA PHE A 223 17.85 10.32 0.66
C PHE A 223 17.71 11.85 0.76
N PRO A 224 16.53 12.40 1.12
CA PRO A 224 16.37 13.84 1.24
C PRO A 224 17.24 14.39 2.37
N ALA A 225 18.17 15.28 2.06
CA ALA A 225 19.05 15.92 3.06
C ALA A 225 18.24 16.64 4.16
N SER A 226 17.02 17.10 3.82
CA SER A 226 16.08 17.74 4.75
C SER A 226 15.60 16.86 5.90
N LEU A 227 15.77 15.53 5.80
CA LEU A 227 15.41 14.61 6.89
C LEU A 227 16.47 14.56 7.99
N GLY A 228 17.66 15.16 7.79
CA GLY A 228 18.63 15.39 8.84
C GLY A 228 19.18 14.12 9.51
N VAL A 229 19.34 13.03 8.77
CA VAL A 229 19.92 11.77 9.26
C VAL A 229 21.28 11.55 8.60
N PRO A 230 22.35 12.18 9.09
CA PRO A 230 23.69 12.02 8.51
C PRO A 230 24.17 10.58 8.69
N GLY A 231 24.73 9.99 7.62
CA GLY A 231 25.30 8.65 7.69
C GLY A 231 24.29 7.53 8.00
N ALA A 232 23.00 7.76 7.70
CA ALA A 232 21.95 6.76 7.98
C ALA A 232 22.22 5.42 7.27
N PHE A 233 22.87 5.47 6.11
CA PHE A 233 23.13 4.31 5.28
C PHE A 233 24.54 4.30 4.74
N ASP A 234 25.14 3.12 4.73
CA ASP A 234 26.48 2.88 4.18
C ASP A 234 26.47 2.74 2.64
N SER A 235 25.29 2.64 2.06
CA SER A 235 25.08 2.43 0.62
C SER A 235 23.93 3.29 0.08
N PRO A 236 23.85 3.47 -1.25
CA PRO A 236 22.71 4.15 -1.85
C PRO A 236 21.37 3.52 -1.43
N PRO A 237 20.45 4.31 -0.91
CA PRO A 237 19.19 3.76 -0.42
C PRO A 237 18.25 3.33 -1.55
N VAL A 238 17.53 2.27 -1.31
CA VAL A 238 16.34 1.91 -2.11
C VAL A 238 15.13 2.62 -1.52
N ASN A 239 14.47 3.44 -2.31
CA ASN A 239 13.23 4.09 -1.92
C ASN A 239 12.02 3.28 -2.39
N VAL A 240 11.09 3.09 -1.49
CA VAL A 240 9.77 2.49 -1.76
C VAL A 240 8.70 3.51 -1.44
N LEU A 241 7.87 3.84 -2.41
CA LEU A 241 6.70 4.69 -2.24
C LEU A 241 5.45 3.79 -2.26
N ALA A 242 4.63 3.89 -1.23
CA ALA A 242 3.43 3.08 -1.08
C ALA A 242 2.25 3.92 -0.60
N VAL A 243 1.05 3.59 -1.07
CA VAL A 243 -0.21 4.18 -0.62
C VAL A 243 -1.03 3.11 0.08
N THR A 244 -1.55 3.43 1.26
CA THR A 244 -2.49 2.56 1.97
C THR A 244 -3.91 3.03 1.69
N TYR A 245 -4.75 2.09 1.30
CA TYR A 245 -6.17 2.30 1.05
C TYR A 245 -7.01 1.61 2.11
N GLY A 246 -8.08 2.26 2.52
CA GLY A 246 -9.19 1.68 3.27
C GLY A 246 -10.41 1.51 2.38
N ALA A 247 -11.57 1.19 2.98
CA ALA A 247 -12.82 1.00 2.26
C ALA A 247 -13.27 2.27 1.51
N THR A 248 -13.02 3.44 2.07
CA THR A 248 -13.45 4.74 1.54
C THR A 248 -12.44 5.39 0.59
N GLY A 249 -11.24 4.84 0.45
CA GLY A 249 -10.20 5.40 -0.43
C GLY A 249 -8.81 5.42 0.19
N PRO A 250 -7.89 6.23 -0.36
CA PRO A 250 -6.53 6.32 0.12
C PRO A 250 -6.47 7.04 1.48
N LEU A 251 -5.75 6.46 2.43
CA LEU A 251 -5.64 6.93 3.81
C LEU A 251 -4.28 7.54 4.13
N GLU A 252 -3.21 6.99 3.58
CA GLU A 252 -1.86 7.48 3.82
C GLU A 252 -0.92 7.13 2.66
N LEU A 253 0.13 7.91 2.54
CA LEU A 253 1.23 7.68 1.63
C LEU A 253 2.51 7.59 2.46
N THR A 254 3.27 6.53 2.26
CA THR A 254 4.53 6.31 2.94
C THR A 254 5.67 6.20 1.92
N SER A 255 6.71 6.99 2.10
CA SER A 255 7.99 6.87 1.42
C SER A 255 9.00 6.30 2.39
N ILE A 256 9.61 5.17 2.04
CA ILE A 256 10.57 4.46 2.89
C ILE A 256 11.88 4.32 2.14
N TRP A 257 12.96 4.77 2.74
CA TRP A 257 14.32 4.55 2.26
C TRP A 257 14.97 3.45 3.09
N PHE A 258 15.37 2.38 2.42
CA PHE A 258 16.06 1.25 3.05
C PHE A 258 17.55 1.29 2.75
N ASP A 259 18.36 0.93 3.74
CA ASP A 259 19.73 0.56 3.51
C ASP A 259 19.79 -0.74 2.69
N SER A 260 20.28 -0.65 1.45
CA SER A 260 20.29 -1.79 0.52
C SER A 260 21.23 -2.93 0.96
N THR A 261 22.14 -2.67 1.89
CA THR A 261 22.98 -3.71 2.48
C THR A 261 22.27 -4.49 3.59
N ARG A 262 21.27 -3.88 4.22
CA ARG A 262 20.56 -4.43 5.40
C ARG A 262 19.14 -4.87 5.10
N ALA A 263 18.58 -4.46 3.97
CA ALA A 263 17.23 -4.81 3.57
C ALA A 263 17.19 -5.34 2.15
N THR A 264 16.53 -6.47 1.95
CA THR A 264 16.31 -7.07 0.63
C THR A 264 14.82 -7.07 0.32
N LEU A 265 14.46 -6.49 -0.82
CA LEU A 265 13.11 -6.58 -1.37
C LEU A 265 13.06 -7.79 -2.31
N LEU A 266 12.44 -8.87 -1.87
CA LEU A 266 12.26 -10.08 -2.66
C LEU A 266 10.80 -10.17 -3.11
N ALA A 267 10.57 -10.05 -4.42
CA ALA A 267 9.26 -10.27 -5.06
C ALA A 267 8.07 -9.69 -4.28
N GLY A 268 8.28 -8.51 -3.69
CA GLY A 268 7.25 -7.82 -2.91
C GLY A 268 7.19 -8.16 -1.42
N SER A 269 8.11 -8.94 -0.90
CA SER A 269 8.36 -9.05 0.53
C SER A 269 9.65 -8.33 0.90
N LEU A 270 9.65 -7.72 2.07
CA LEU A 270 10.84 -7.13 2.67
C LEU A 270 11.48 -8.15 3.61
N ASP A 271 12.74 -8.50 3.34
CA ASP A 271 13.59 -9.24 4.25
C ASP A 271 14.66 -8.31 4.83
N VAL A 272 14.80 -8.28 6.14
CA VAL A 272 15.77 -7.43 6.83
C VAL A 272 16.87 -8.31 7.40
N ARG A 273 18.11 -8.06 6.99
CA ARG A 273 19.30 -8.74 7.50
C ARG A 273 20.15 -7.74 8.27
N LEU A 274 20.47 -8.08 9.49
CA LEU A 274 21.51 -7.40 10.25
C LEU A 274 22.76 -8.26 10.19
N GLY A 275 23.81 -7.72 9.60
CA GLY A 275 25.15 -8.32 9.56
C GLY A 275 25.74 -8.61 10.94
#